data_5e26fedc74868fe135b2af7b04973177
#
_entry.id   5e26fedc74868fe135b2af7b04973177
#
_cell.length_a   1.000
_cell.length_b   1.000
_cell.length_c   1.000
_cell.angle_alpha   90.00
_cell.angle_beta   90.00
_cell.angle_gamma   90.00
#
_symmetry.space_group_name_H-M   'P 1'
#
loop_
_entity.id
_entity.type
_entity.pdbx_description
1 polymer ?
#
loop_
_entity_poly.entity_id
_entity_poly.type
_entity_poly.pdbx_seq_one_letter_code
_entity_poly.pdbx_strand_id
1 'polypeptide(L)'
;EKNYLCSLTDKRKTMKHTNPQVEQMTSFIVMDVLERANELQKQGVDVIHLEVGEPDFDVPACVAEAAKAAYDRHLTHYTHSLGDPELRREIAAFYQREYGVTVDPDCIVVTSGSSPSILLVLMLLCNSDSEVILSNPGYACYRNFVLAAQAKPVLVPLSEENGLQYDIEAIRKCVTPHTAGIFINSPMNPTGMLLDESFLKSVASLGVPIISDEIYHGLVYEGRAHSILEYTDKAFVLNGFSKRFAMTGLRLGYLIAPKSCMRSLQKLQQNLFICASSIAQQAGIAALRQADSDVERMKQIYDERRRYMISRLREMGFEIKVEPQGAFYIFADARKFTTDSYRFAFDVLENAHVGITPGIDFGTGGEGYVRFSYANSLESIREGLDRISQYLSRCGF
;
A
#
# COMPACT_ATOMS: atom_id res chain seq x y z
N GLU A 1 36.69 -22.37 42.10
CA GLU A 1 35.44 -22.44 41.32
C GLU A 1 34.54 -21.19 41.54
N LYS A 2 35.06 -20.00 41.30
CA LYS A 2 34.24 -18.77 41.37
C LYS A 2 34.83 -17.63 40.51
N ASN A 3 35.30 -17.87 39.33
CA ASN A 3 35.86 -16.78 38.49
C ASN A 3 35.71 -16.99 36.97
N TYR A 4 34.68 -17.73 36.49
CA TYR A 4 34.46 -17.94 35.06
C TYR A 4 33.17 -17.34 34.49
N LEU A 5 32.38 -16.64 35.30
CA LEU A 5 31.11 -16.06 34.84
C LEU A 5 31.09 -14.53 34.72
N CYS A 6 32.21 -13.86 34.95
CA CYS A 6 32.29 -12.39 34.92
C CYS A 6 32.99 -11.78 33.70
N SER A 7 33.33 -12.60 32.67
CA SER A 7 34.05 -12.06 31.48
C SER A 7 33.23 -12.11 30.16
N LEU A 8 31.94 -12.48 30.22
CA LEU A 8 31.09 -12.56 29.03
C LEU A 8 30.15 -11.35 28.87
N THR A 9 30.21 -10.35 29.75
CA THR A 9 29.26 -9.23 29.75
C THR A 9 29.80 -7.95 29.10
N ASP A 10 31.01 -7.95 28.50
CA ASP A 10 31.52 -6.68 27.98
C ASP A 10 32.33 -6.78 26.67
N LYS A 11 31.84 -7.50 25.71
CA LYS A 11 32.24 -7.38 24.30
C LYS A 11 31.09 -7.71 23.34
N ARG A 12 29.90 -7.15 23.52
CA ARG A 12 29.10 -6.84 22.36
C ARG A 12 29.80 -5.69 21.65
N LYS A 13 30.77 -6.01 20.81
CA LYS A 13 31.17 -5.11 19.75
C LYS A 13 29.91 -4.93 18.90
N THR A 14 29.13 -3.88 19.16
CA THR A 14 28.13 -3.37 18.23
C THR A 14 28.82 -3.31 16.88
N MET A 15 28.25 -3.96 15.87
CA MET A 15 28.73 -3.79 14.50
C MET A 15 28.78 -2.28 14.23
N LYS A 16 29.98 -1.76 14.07
CA LYS A 16 30.23 -0.30 14.00
C LYS A 16 29.74 0.35 12.69
N HIS A 17 29.08 -0.38 11.80
CA HIS A 17 28.73 0.08 10.46
C HIS A 17 27.36 -0.45 10.01
N THR A 18 26.29 0.02 10.65
CA THR A 18 24.96 0.03 10.02
C THR A 18 24.90 1.19 9.05
N ASN A 19 24.19 1.01 7.94
CA ASN A 19 23.94 2.07 6.98
C ASN A 19 23.12 3.19 7.67
N PRO A 20 23.63 4.43 7.77
CA PRO A 20 22.92 5.52 8.46
C PRO A 20 21.53 5.81 7.89
N GLN A 21 21.27 5.47 6.64
CA GLN A 21 19.95 5.64 6.04
C GLN A 21 18.96 4.60 6.53
N VAL A 22 19.41 3.37 6.83
CA VAL A 22 18.57 2.34 7.45
C VAL A 22 18.17 2.76 8.87
N GLU A 23 19.07 3.42 9.61
CA GLU A 23 18.76 3.96 10.94
C GLU A 23 17.74 5.13 10.91
N GLN A 24 17.57 5.80 9.76
CA GLN A 24 16.55 6.82 9.56
C GLN A 24 15.19 6.25 9.16
N MET A 25 15.12 4.97 8.81
CA MET A 25 13.86 4.31 8.50
C MET A 25 13.00 4.19 9.76
N THR A 26 11.72 4.51 9.61
CA THR A 26 10.73 4.26 10.67
C THR A 26 10.29 2.81 10.64
N SER A 27 9.90 2.27 11.80
CA SER A 27 9.12 1.01 11.84
C SER A 27 7.85 1.17 11.01
N PHE A 28 7.36 0.08 10.47
CA PHE A 28 6.03 0.02 9.89
C PHE A 28 5.06 -0.32 11.02
N ILE A 29 4.55 0.73 11.69
CA ILE A 29 3.90 0.64 13.01
C ILE A 29 2.67 -0.28 13.00
N VAL A 30 1.95 -0.38 11.89
CA VAL A 30 0.84 -1.34 11.76
C VAL A 30 1.30 -2.78 12.02
N MET A 31 2.55 -3.12 11.67
CA MET A 31 3.10 -4.45 11.95
C MET A 31 3.41 -4.64 13.43
N ASP A 32 3.84 -3.58 14.12
CA ASP A 32 4.07 -3.61 15.57
C ASP A 32 2.73 -3.82 16.31
N VAL A 33 1.66 -3.15 15.85
CA VAL A 33 0.29 -3.37 16.38
C VAL A 33 -0.17 -4.81 16.13
N LEU A 34 0.04 -5.33 14.92
CA LEU A 34 -0.31 -6.71 14.56
C LEU A 34 0.47 -7.74 15.40
N GLU A 35 1.78 -7.51 15.60
CA GLU A 35 2.60 -8.38 16.43
C GLU A 35 2.09 -8.41 17.87
N ARG A 36 1.78 -7.23 18.42
CA ARG A 36 1.21 -7.14 19.78
C ARG A 36 -0.18 -7.80 19.88
N ALA A 37 -1.03 -7.62 18.86
CA ALA A 37 -2.33 -8.29 18.79
C ALA A 37 -2.18 -9.82 18.80
N ASN A 38 -1.22 -10.35 18.01
CA ASN A 38 -0.92 -11.78 17.99
C ASN A 38 -0.38 -12.29 19.34
N GLU A 39 0.38 -11.49 20.09
CA GLU A 39 0.82 -11.84 21.43
C GLU A 39 -0.35 -11.96 22.41
N LEU A 40 -1.32 -11.03 22.36
CA LEU A 40 -2.54 -11.09 23.16
C LEU A 40 -3.38 -12.33 22.83
N GLN A 41 -3.53 -12.65 21.53
CA GLN A 41 -4.24 -13.85 21.08
C GLN A 41 -3.57 -15.15 21.58
N LYS A 42 -2.24 -15.22 21.62
CA LYS A 42 -1.51 -16.35 22.21
C LYS A 42 -1.77 -16.50 23.71
N GLN A 43 -2.15 -15.42 24.40
CA GLN A 43 -2.55 -15.42 25.82
C GLN A 43 -4.04 -15.76 26.02
N GLY A 44 -4.78 -16.04 24.94
CA GLY A 44 -6.20 -16.38 24.96
C GLY A 44 -7.15 -15.18 24.89
N VAL A 45 -6.64 -13.99 24.60
CA VAL A 45 -7.47 -12.79 24.40
C VAL A 45 -8.08 -12.84 23.01
N ASP A 46 -9.38 -12.59 22.90
CA ASP A 46 -10.07 -12.44 21.62
C ASP A 46 -9.84 -11.02 21.07
N VAL A 47 -8.99 -10.90 20.06
CA VAL A 47 -8.62 -9.62 19.42
C VAL A 47 -9.28 -9.49 18.06
N ILE A 48 -9.90 -8.33 17.80
CA ILE A 48 -10.48 -7.97 16.52
C ILE A 48 -9.50 -7.10 15.75
N HIS A 49 -9.19 -7.50 14.50
CA HIS A 49 -8.23 -6.85 13.65
C HIS A 49 -8.93 -5.86 12.69
N LEU A 50 -8.76 -4.56 12.93
CA LEU A 50 -9.17 -3.47 12.03
C LEU A 50 -7.97 -2.61 11.59
N GLU A 51 -6.73 -3.07 11.85
CA GLU A 51 -5.48 -2.43 11.45
C GLU A 51 -4.94 -2.94 10.11
N VAL A 52 -5.19 -4.22 9.79
CA VAL A 52 -4.51 -4.89 8.68
C VAL A 52 -5.02 -4.41 7.33
N GLY A 53 -4.08 -4.11 6.43
CA GLY A 53 -4.35 -3.70 5.05
C GLY A 53 -4.39 -4.87 4.07
N GLU A 54 -5.18 -5.91 4.36
CA GLU A 54 -5.28 -7.13 3.56
C GLU A 54 -6.74 -7.48 3.30
N PRO A 55 -7.12 -7.86 2.04
CA PRO A 55 -8.45 -8.42 1.78
C PRO A 55 -8.74 -9.63 2.65
N ASP A 56 -9.94 -9.70 3.23
CA ASP A 56 -10.41 -10.82 4.03
C ASP A 56 -11.11 -11.93 3.22
N PHE A 57 -11.06 -11.81 1.90
CA PHE A 57 -11.59 -12.81 0.98
C PHE A 57 -10.51 -13.80 0.56
N ASP A 58 -10.92 -15.02 0.33
CA ASP A 58 -10.10 -15.99 -0.39
C ASP A 58 -9.92 -15.57 -1.85
N VAL A 59 -8.86 -16.06 -2.48
CA VAL A 59 -8.65 -15.85 -3.92
C VAL A 59 -9.81 -16.43 -4.73
N PRO A 60 -10.21 -15.83 -5.87
CA PRO A 60 -11.19 -16.39 -6.76
C PRO A 60 -10.90 -17.85 -7.12
N ALA A 61 -11.94 -18.68 -7.30
CA ALA A 61 -11.76 -20.09 -7.59
C ALA A 61 -10.89 -20.34 -8.83
N CYS A 62 -11.07 -19.54 -9.89
CA CYS A 62 -10.26 -19.62 -11.11
C CYS A 62 -8.75 -19.40 -10.84
N VAL A 63 -8.40 -18.55 -9.88
CA VAL A 63 -7.02 -18.29 -9.46
C VAL A 63 -6.42 -19.52 -8.77
N ALA A 64 -7.17 -20.10 -7.81
CA ALA A 64 -6.74 -21.30 -7.09
C ALA A 64 -6.58 -22.51 -8.03
N GLU A 65 -7.53 -22.70 -8.95
CA GLU A 65 -7.49 -23.78 -9.94
C GLU A 65 -6.31 -23.61 -10.91
N ALA A 66 -6.06 -22.41 -11.41
CA ALA A 66 -4.93 -22.12 -12.29
C ALA A 66 -3.58 -22.36 -11.59
N ALA A 67 -3.46 -21.98 -10.32
CA ALA A 67 -2.25 -22.25 -9.53
C ALA A 67 -2.00 -23.75 -9.35
N LYS A 68 -3.04 -24.53 -9.02
CA LYS A 68 -2.97 -26.00 -8.92
C LYS A 68 -2.59 -26.63 -10.26
N ALA A 69 -3.26 -26.24 -11.34
CA ALA A 69 -2.97 -26.73 -12.68
C ALA A 69 -1.54 -26.39 -13.14
N ALA A 70 -1.03 -25.22 -12.78
CA ALA A 70 0.35 -24.85 -13.07
C ALA A 70 1.34 -25.75 -12.34
N TYR A 71 1.06 -26.10 -11.09
CA TYR A 71 1.87 -27.01 -10.31
C TYR A 71 1.83 -28.44 -10.91
N ASP A 72 0.65 -28.96 -11.25
CA ASP A 72 0.47 -30.29 -11.86
C ASP A 72 1.16 -30.41 -13.23
N ARG A 73 1.24 -29.29 -13.97
CA ARG A 73 1.96 -29.20 -15.24
C ARG A 73 3.48 -28.97 -15.08
N HIS A 74 3.98 -28.98 -13.86
CA HIS A 74 5.40 -28.75 -13.54
C HIS A 74 5.95 -27.38 -14.00
N LEU A 75 5.11 -26.34 -14.01
CA LEU A 75 5.51 -24.98 -14.35
C LEU A 75 6.25 -24.31 -13.18
N THR A 76 7.35 -24.92 -12.71
CA THR A 76 8.08 -24.54 -11.50
C THR A 76 9.49 -23.98 -11.79
N HIS A 77 9.80 -23.77 -13.07
CA HIS A 77 11.09 -23.24 -13.51
C HIS A 77 11.04 -21.71 -13.65
N TYR A 78 12.21 -21.10 -13.80
CA TYR A 78 12.32 -19.67 -14.08
C TYR A 78 11.57 -19.29 -15.35
N THR A 79 10.88 -18.15 -15.30
CA THR A 79 10.27 -17.51 -16.46
C THR A 79 11.20 -16.43 -17.03
N HIS A 80 10.77 -15.77 -18.08
CA HIS A 80 11.47 -14.59 -18.57
C HIS A 80 11.55 -13.53 -17.47
N SER A 81 12.66 -12.81 -17.39
CA SER A 81 12.92 -11.82 -16.32
C SER A 81 11.90 -10.67 -16.28
N LEU A 82 11.33 -10.28 -17.41
CA LEU A 82 10.24 -9.31 -17.47
C LEU A 82 8.85 -9.94 -17.18
N GLY A 83 8.80 -11.26 -16.96
CA GLY A 83 7.58 -12.02 -16.75
C GLY A 83 7.10 -12.79 -17.99
N ASP A 84 6.12 -13.67 -17.76
CA ASP A 84 5.49 -14.47 -18.80
C ASP A 84 4.90 -13.56 -19.90
N PRO A 85 5.25 -13.78 -21.18
CA PRO A 85 4.72 -12.97 -22.28
C PRO A 85 3.18 -12.99 -22.38
N GLU A 86 2.54 -14.09 -21.96
CA GLU A 86 1.08 -14.18 -21.93
C GLU A 86 0.50 -13.26 -20.86
N LEU A 87 1.04 -13.28 -19.64
CA LEU A 87 0.61 -12.40 -18.57
C LEU A 87 0.79 -10.92 -18.96
N ARG A 88 1.93 -10.56 -19.57
CA ARG A 88 2.17 -9.19 -20.03
C ARG A 88 1.14 -8.74 -21.08
N ARG A 89 0.73 -9.63 -21.99
CA ARG A 89 -0.37 -9.36 -22.96
C ARG A 89 -1.71 -9.17 -22.25
N GLU A 90 -2.03 -9.99 -21.25
CA GLU A 90 -3.27 -9.84 -20.50
C GLU A 90 -3.31 -8.54 -19.70
N ILE A 91 -2.19 -8.12 -19.10
CA ILE A 91 -2.09 -6.82 -18.43
C ILE A 91 -2.30 -5.68 -19.45
N ALA A 92 -1.70 -5.74 -20.62
CA ALA A 92 -1.90 -4.74 -21.67
C ALA A 92 -3.38 -4.70 -22.12
N ALA A 93 -4.01 -5.85 -22.33
CA ALA A 93 -5.42 -5.95 -22.68
C ALA A 93 -6.33 -5.41 -21.56
N PHE A 94 -5.96 -5.62 -20.30
CA PHE A 94 -6.65 -5.06 -19.15
C PHE A 94 -6.62 -3.53 -19.18
N TYR A 95 -5.47 -2.89 -19.43
CA TYR A 95 -5.38 -1.42 -19.55
C TYR A 95 -6.19 -0.86 -20.70
N GLN A 96 -6.22 -1.56 -21.83
CA GLN A 96 -7.07 -1.16 -22.96
C GLN A 96 -8.57 -1.24 -22.60
N ARG A 97 -8.99 -2.30 -21.87
CA ARG A 97 -10.39 -2.49 -21.49
C ARG A 97 -10.85 -1.50 -20.40
N GLU A 98 -10.03 -1.29 -19.38
CA GLU A 98 -10.41 -0.49 -18.20
C GLU A 98 -10.24 1.03 -18.42
N TYR A 99 -9.18 1.43 -19.14
CA TYR A 99 -8.78 2.85 -19.26
C TYR A 99 -8.78 3.36 -20.69
N GLY A 100 -8.92 2.48 -21.68
CA GLY A 100 -8.78 2.87 -23.11
C GLY A 100 -7.34 3.15 -23.52
N VAL A 101 -6.37 2.75 -22.70
CA VAL A 101 -4.94 3.01 -22.93
C VAL A 101 -4.28 1.82 -23.59
N THR A 102 -3.58 2.06 -24.71
CA THR A 102 -2.77 1.03 -25.37
C THR A 102 -1.39 0.96 -24.72
N VAL A 103 -1.10 -0.17 -24.08
CA VAL A 103 0.19 -0.47 -23.45
C VAL A 103 0.92 -1.51 -24.31
N ASP A 104 2.18 -1.22 -24.67
CA ASP A 104 3.06 -2.22 -25.30
C ASP A 104 3.43 -3.29 -24.24
N PRO A 105 3.13 -4.59 -24.43
CA PRO A 105 3.50 -5.64 -23.48
C PRO A 105 5.00 -5.66 -23.15
N ASP A 106 5.86 -5.14 -24.03
CA ASP A 106 7.30 -5.03 -23.78
C ASP A 106 7.66 -3.86 -22.85
N CYS A 107 6.71 -3.04 -22.49
CA CYS A 107 6.82 -2.00 -21.45
C CYS A 107 6.36 -2.47 -20.06
N ILE A 108 6.12 -3.77 -19.86
CA ILE A 108 5.63 -4.34 -18.61
C ILE A 108 6.71 -5.23 -17.98
N VAL A 109 6.94 -5.03 -16.67
CA VAL A 109 7.78 -5.89 -15.83
C VAL A 109 6.90 -6.54 -14.77
N VAL A 110 6.80 -7.85 -14.77
CA VAL A 110 6.10 -8.61 -13.72
C VAL A 110 7.03 -8.81 -12.53
N THR A 111 6.52 -8.54 -11.34
CA THR A 111 7.30 -8.53 -10.10
C THR A 111 6.66 -9.39 -9.00
N SER A 112 7.43 -9.71 -7.96
CA SER A 112 6.95 -10.46 -6.79
C SER A 112 6.18 -9.55 -5.82
N GLY A 113 5.05 -9.00 -6.28
CA GLY A 113 4.27 -7.94 -5.64
C GLY A 113 4.72 -6.54 -6.08
N SER A 114 3.99 -5.50 -5.66
CA SER A 114 4.31 -4.10 -6.02
C SER A 114 5.54 -3.54 -5.30
N SER A 115 5.92 -4.08 -4.13
CA SER A 115 7.09 -3.59 -3.39
C SER A 115 8.40 -3.68 -4.18
N PRO A 116 8.74 -4.79 -4.87
CA PRO A 116 9.88 -4.81 -5.80
C PRO A 116 9.76 -3.79 -6.94
N SER A 117 8.57 -3.51 -7.44
CA SER A 117 8.36 -2.49 -8.47
C SER A 117 8.75 -1.10 -7.97
N ILE A 118 8.39 -0.74 -6.74
CA ILE A 118 8.79 0.52 -6.10
C ILE A 118 10.32 0.61 -6.07
N LEU A 119 10.98 -0.44 -5.57
CA LEU A 119 12.44 -0.46 -5.46
C LEU A 119 13.11 -0.34 -6.82
N LEU A 120 12.64 -1.08 -7.83
CA LEU A 120 13.19 -1.05 -9.20
C LEU A 120 13.11 0.36 -9.81
N VAL A 121 11.98 1.04 -9.65
CA VAL A 121 11.80 2.41 -10.17
C VAL A 121 12.71 3.39 -9.45
N LEU A 122 12.79 3.32 -8.12
CA LEU A 122 13.65 4.21 -7.36
C LEU A 122 15.13 3.97 -7.66
N MET A 123 15.57 2.70 -7.79
CA MET A 123 16.95 2.39 -8.19
C MET A 123 17.27 2.80 -9.62
N LEU A 124 16.25 2.88 -10.49
CA LEU A 124 16.42 3.39 -11.85
C LEU A 124 16.59 4.90 -11.89
N LEU A 125 15.81 5.63 -11.07
CA LEU A 125 15.69 7.09 -11.16
C LEU A 125 16.63 7.84 -10.20
N CYS A 126 17.01 7.23 -9.08
CA CYS A 126 17.65 7.93 -7.98
C CYS A 126 19.15 7.65 -7.86
N ASN A 127 19.84 8.65 -7.36
CA ASN A 127 21.18 8.58 -6.79
C ASN A 127 21.20 9.34 -5.45
N SER A 128 22.38 9.52 -4.83
CA SER A 128 22.51 10.17 -3.53
C SER A 128 22.06 11.63 -3.48
N ASP A 129 22.02 12.32 -4.61
CA ASP A 129 21.61 13.72 -4.72
C ASP A 129 20.15 13.90 -5.07
N SER A 130 19.47 12.78 -5.34
CA SER A 130 18.09 12.78 -5.81
C SER A 130 17.08 13.07 -4.69
N GLU A 131 16.04 13.80 -5.04
CA GLU A 131 14.87 14.07 -4.21
C GLU A 131 13.64 13.37 -4.81
N VAL A 132 12.80 12.80 -3.94
CA VAL A 132 11.52 12.19 -4.35
C VAL A 132 10.41 12.83 -3.56
N ILE A 133 9.44 13.41 -4.27
CA ILE A 133 8.28 14.08 -3.67
C ILE A 133 7.24 13.04 -3.27
N LEU A 134 6.81 13.09 -2.02
CA LEU A 134 5.81 12.20 -1.40
C LEU A 134 4.74 13.04 -0.70
N SER A 135 3.52 12.53 -0.60
CA SER A 135 2.47 13.12 0.26
C SER A 135 2.72 12.87 1.74
N ASN A 136 2.18 13.75 2.59
CA ASN A 136 2.17 13.62 4.04
C ASN A 136 0.80 14.06 4.60
N PRO A 137 -0.10 13.15 5.05
CA PRO A 137 0.12 11.71 5.16
C PRO A 137 0.26 10.99 3.80
N GLY A 138 0.83 9.79 3.83
CA GLY A 138 1.00 8.91 2.68
C GLY A 138 1.33 7.50 3.12
N TYR A 139 1.38 6.54 2.20
CA TYR A 139 1.70 5.16 2.56
C TYR A 139 3.07 5.06 3.26
N ALA A 140 3.07 4.50 4.46
CA ALA A 140 4.20 4.49 5.40
C ALA A 140 5.53 4.04 4.78
N CYS A 141 5.49 3.05 3.88
CA CYS A 141 6.70 2.47 3.32
C CYS A 141 7.38 3.33 2.24
N TYR A 142 6.69 4.28 1.58
CA TYR A 142 7.32 5.06 0.48
C TYR A 142 8.56 5.79 0.94
N ARG A 143 8.49 6.47 2.09
CA ARG A 143 9.64 7.16 2.67
C ARG A 143 10.84 6.22 2.87
N ASN A 144 10.58 5.04 3.38
CA ASN A 144 11.61 4.04 3.65
C ASN A 144 12.21 3.47 2.35
N PHE A 145 11.41 3.27 1.30
CA PHE A 145 11.91 2.90 -0.03
C PHE A 145 12.82 3.98 -0.64
N VAL A 146 12.44 5.25 -0.49
CA VAL A 146 13.27 6.38 -0.97
C VAL A 146 14.62 6.41 -0.24
N LEU A 147 14.61 6.22 1.10
CA LEU A 147 15.83 6.10 1.89
C LEU A 147 16.68 4.89 1.48
N ALA A 148 16.04 3.74 1.23
CA ALA A 148 16.74 2.53 0.75
C ALA A 148 17.42 2.74 -0.60
N ALA A 149 16.81 3.53 -1.47
CA ALA A 149 17.38 3.94 -2.76
C ALA A 149 18.42 5.06 -2.64
N GLN A 150 18.80 5.43 -1.42
CA GLN A 150 19.78 6.49 -1.10
C GLN A 150 19.35 7.89 -1.56
N ALA A 151 18.08 8.11 -1.76
CA ALA A 151 17.51 9.41 -2.10
C ALA A 151 16.89 10.10 -0.88
N LYS A 152 16.58 11.38 -1.05
CA LYS A 152 15.96 12.23 -0.02
C LYS A 152 14.44 12.30 -0.24
N PRO A 153 13.60 11.90 0.73
CA PRO A 153 12.17 12.13 0.66
C PRO A 153 11.84 13.61 0.92
N VAL A 154 11.04 14.19 0.03
CA VAL A 154 10.49 15.55 0.16
C VAL A 154 9.00 15.42 0.41
N LEU A 155 8.56 15.74 1.63
CA LEU A 155 7.19 15.55 2.08
C LEU A 155 6.34 16.78 1.78
N VAL A 156 5.26 16.62 1.04
CA VAL A 156 4.27 17.68 0.76
C VAL A 156 3.03 17.40 1.62
N PRO A 157 2.68 18.33 2.53
CA PRO A 157 1.51 18.13 3.38
C PRO A 157 0.21 18.14 2.57
N LEU A 158 -0.71 17.25 2.94
CA LEU A 158 -2.09 17.28 2.48
C LEU A 158 -2.91 18.16 3.44
N SER A 159 -3.65 19.12 2.89
CA SER A 159 -4.43 20.06 3.69
C SER A 159 -5.82 19.50 4.02
N GLU A 160 -6.24 19.62 5.27
CA GLU A 160 -7.61 19.33 5.70
C GLU A 160 -8.63 20.25 5.02
N GLU A 161 -8.27 21.52 4.78
CA GLU A 161 -9.10 22.50 4.09
C GLU A 161 -9.40 22.08 2.64
N ASN A 162 -8.46 21.33 2.05
CA ASN A 162 -8.58 20.74 0.72
C ASN A 162 -9.03 19.27 0.74
N GLY A 163 -9.65 18.82 1.83
CA GLY A 163 -10.14 17.45 1.98
C GLY A 163 -9.02 16.41 1.90
N LEU A 164 -7.84 16.69 2.44
CA LEU A 164 -6.62 15.85 2.37
C LEU A 164 -6.22 15.47 0.93
N GLN A 165 -6.57 16.33 -0.05
CA GLN A 165 -6.16 16.16 -1.45
C GLN A 165 -4.74 16.65 -1.68
N TYR A 166 -4.12 16.13 -2.74
CA TYR A 166 -2.86 16.66 -3.24
C TYR A 166 -3.05 18.12 -3.73
N ASP A 167 -2.14 18.99 -3.32
CA ASP A 167 -2.05 20.36 -3.82
C ASP A 167 -0.97 20.45 -4.90
N ILE A 168 -1.38 20.66 -6.14
CA ILE A 168 -0.46 20.75 -7.28
C ILE A 168 0.52 21.92 -7.15
N GLU A 169 0.08 23.04 -6.55
CA GLU A 169 0.96 24.21 -6.38
C GLU A 169 1.99 23.98 -5.25
N ALA A 170 1.61 23.25 -4.19
CA ALA A 170 2.55 22.83 -3.17
C ALA A 170 3.59 21.84 -3.75
N ILE A 171 3.15 20.88 -4.58
CA ILE A 171 4.06 19.97 -5.29
C ILE A 171 4.99 20.75 -6.20
N ARG A 172 4.47 21.68 -7.01
CA ARG A 172 5.25 22.50 -7.95
C ARG A 172 6.36 23.28 -7.26
N LYS A 173 6.09 23.84 -6.08
CA LYS A 173 7.07 24.58 -5.26
C LYS A 173 8.20 23.70 -4.74
N CYS A 174 7.95 22.39 -4.60
CA CYS A 174 8.94 21.42 -4.14
C CYS A 174 9.78 20.83 -5.28
N VAL A 175 9.44 21.09 -6.55
CA VAL A 175 10.22 20.60 -7.70
C VAL A 175 11.51 21.38 -7.82
N THR A 176 12.63 20.67 -7.81
CA THR A 176 13.99 21.21 -7.97
C THR A 176 14.72 20.47 -9.10
N PRO A 177 15.91 20.91 -9.52
CA PRO A 177 16.74 20.15 -10.46
C PRO A 177 17.16 18.76 -9.94
N HIS A 178 17.04 18.49 -8.66
CA HIS A 178 17.32 17.20 -8.02
C HIS A 178 16.11 16.28 -7.94
N THR A 179 14.92 16.76 -8.30
CA THR A 179 13.69 15.97 -8.22
C THR A 179 13.71 14.83 -9.25
N ALA A 180 13.88 13.59 -8.76
CA ALA A 180 13.93 12.38 -9.57
C ALA A 180 12.54 11.80 -9.88
N GLY A 181 11.54 12.09 -9.02
CA GLY A 181 10.18 11.62 -9.23
C GLY A 181 9.17 12.17 -8.21
N ILE A 182 7.91 12.09 -8.60
CA ILE A 182 6.75 12.42 -7.77
C ILE A 182 5.93 11.16 -7.59
N PHE A 183 5.73 10.73 -6.35
CA PHE A 183 4.83 9.63 -6.02
C PHE A 183 3.40 10.15 -5.87
N ILE A 184 2.47 9.46 -6.52
CA ILE A 184 1.04 9.61 -6.31
C ILE A 184 0.43 8.23 -6.05
N ASN A 185 -0.63 8.17 -5.25
CA ASN A 185 -1.35 6.95 -4.93
C ASN A 185 -2.87 7.20 -5.01
N SER A 186 -3.57 6.42 -5.82
CA SER A 186 -5.02 6.54 -6.04
C SER A 186 -5.62 5.17 -6.34
N PRO A 187 -6.69 4.76 -5.63
CA PRO A 187 -7.15 5.26 -4.33
C PRO A 187 -6.05 5.26 -3.28
N MET A 188 -6.04 6.30 -2.46
CA MET A 188 -4.94 6.54 -1.53
C MET A 188 -5.02 5.67 -0.27
N ASN A 189 -3.90 5.14 0.18
CA ASN A 189 -3.71 4.68 1.54
C ASN A 189 -3.00 5.81 2.33
N PRO A 190 -3.61 6.41 3.40
CA PRO A 190 -4.69 5.84 4.23
C PRO A 190 -6.11 6.35 3.96
N THR A 191 -6.33 7.35 3.10
CA THR A 191 -7.58 8.14 3.05
C THR A 191 -8.70 7.50 2.21
N GLY A 192 -8.36 6.58 1.31
CA GLY A 192 -9.31 5.99 0.35
C GLY A 192 -9.76 6.93 -0.78
N MET A 193 -9.12 8.08 -0.92
CA MET A 193 -9.48 9.09 -1.92
C MET A 193 -9.02 8.76 -3.32
N LEU A 194 -9.80 9.18 -4.31
CA LEU A 194 -9.43 9.19 -5.72
C LEU A 194 -8.79 10.52 -6.10
N LEU A 195 -7.82 10.45 -6.98
CA LEU A 195 -7.31 11.62 -7.71
C LEU A 195 -8.21 11.90 -8.91
N ASP A 196 -8.56 13.15 -9.07
CA ASP A 196 -9.35 13.58 -10.20
C ASP A 196 -8.53 13.79 -11.48
N GLU A 197 -9.23 13.86 -12.60
CA GLU A 197 -8.64 14.03 -13.93
C GLU A 197 -7.83 15.35 -14.03
N SER A 198 -8.29 16.40 -13.38
CA SER A 198 -7.65 17.73 -13.44
C SER A 198 -6.28 17.72 -12.75
N PHE A 199 -6.19 17.05 -11.59
CA PHE A 199 -4.94 16.86 -10.88
C PHE A 199 -3.97 15.98 -11.69
N LEU A 200 -4.45 14.85 -12.26
CA LEU A 200 -3.60 13.94 -13.04
C LEU A 200 -3.02 14.64 -14.28
N LYS A 201 -3.80 15.44 -14.98
CA LYS A 201 -3.32 16.30 -16.09
C LYS A 201 -2.28 17.31 -15.62
N SER A 202 -2.53 17.92 -14.48
CA SER A 202 -1.65 18.96 -13.94
C SER A 202 -0.31 18.39 -13.50
N VAL A 203 -0.30 17.27 -12.78
CA VAL A 203 0.94 16.61 -12.36
C VAL A 203 1.73 16.07 -13.56
N ALA A 204 1.05 15.52 -14.57
CA ALA A 204 1.66 15.07 -15.81
C ALA A 204 2.38 16.21 -16.56
N SER A 205 1.88 17.45 -16.43
CA SER A 205 2.47 18.63 -17.09
C SER A 205 3.73 19.19 -16.41
N LEU A 206 4.09 18.70 -15.21
CA LEU A 206 5.26 19.22 -14.48
C LEU A 206 6.59 18.82 -15.11
N GLY A 207 6.62 17.87 -16.04
CA GLY A 207 7.84 17.44 -16.72
C GLY A 207 8.78 16.58 -15.87
N VAL A 208 8.36 16.19 -14.66
CA VAL A 208 9.08 15.31 -13.74
C VAL A 208 8.52 13.88 -13.89
N PRO A 209 9.34 12.81 -13.78
CA PRO A 209 8.84 11.45 -13.76
C PRO A 209 7.79 11.24 -12.68
N ILE A 210 6.65 10.63 -13.03
CA ILE A 210 5.58 10.31 -12.10
C ILE A 210 5.62 8.83 -11.78
N ILE A 211 5.54 8.49 -10.49
CA ILE A 211 5.42 7.13 -9.98
C ILE A 211 4.00 7.00 -9.42
N SER A 212 3.12 6.36 -10.19
CA SER A 212 1.70 6.20 -9.86
C SER A 212 1.46 4.82 -9.25
N ASP A 213 1.12 4.78 -7.98
CA ASP A 213 0.69 3.54 -7.33
C ASP A 213 -0.83 3.39 -7.46
N GLU A 214 -1.22 2.46 -8.33
CA GLU A 214 -2.59 2.16 -8.71
C GLU A 214 -3.08 0.83 -8.11
N ILE A 215 -2.44 0.35 -7.03
CA ILE A 215 -2.69 -0.98 -6.44
C ILE A 215 -4.14 -1.21 -5.98
N TYR A 216 -4.88 -0.12 -5.68
CA TYR A 216 -6.28 -0.18 -5.27
C TYR A 216 -7.26 0.05 -6.43
N HIS A 217 -6.81 0.21 -7.66
CA HIS A 217 -7.68 0.20 -8.83
C HIS A 217 -8.48 -1.12 -8.88
N GLY A 218 -9.78 -1.02 -9.14
CA GLY A 218 -10.71 -2.16 -9.03
C GLY A 218 -11.43 -2.24 -7.69
N LEU A 219 -10.99 -1.50 -6.65
CA LEU A 219 -11.70 -1.32 -5.38
C LEU A 219 -12.15 0.13 -5.25
N VAL A 220 -13.01 0.56 -6.17
CA VAL A 220 -13.57 1.92 -6.24
C VAL A 220 -15.10 1.79 -6.17
N TYR A 221 -15.70 2.52 -5.25
CA TYR A 221 -17.14 2.49 -4.92
C TYR A 221 -17.89 3.68 -5.50
N GLU A 222 -17.22 4.83 -5.53
CA GLU A 222 -17.78 6.09 -6.03
C GLU A 222 -16.79 6.73 -7.02
N GLY A 223 -17.29 7.23 -8.15
CA GLY A 223 -16.44 7.79 -9.20
C GLY A 223 -15.80 6.73 -10.08
N ARG A 224 -14.69 7.12 -10.73
CA ARG A 224 -13.89 6.27 -11.62
C ARG A 224 -12.41 6.43 -11.29
N ALA A 225 -11.68 5.33 -11.23
CA ALA A 225 -10.22 5.37 -11.21
C ALA A 225 -9.69 5.72 -12.60
N HIS A 226 -8.73 6.64 -12.64
CA HIS A 226 -8.01 7.02 -13.83
C HIS A 226 -6.56 6.59 -13.70
N SER A 227 -6.04 5.87 -14.70
CA SER A 227 -4.61 5.62 -14.76
C SER A 227 -3.87 6.88 -15.22
N ILE A 228 -2.71 7.15 -14.65
CA ILE A 228 -1.85 8.25 -15.10
C ILE A 228 -1.47 8.10 -16.59
N LEU A 229 -1.50 6.88 -17.12
CA LEU A 229 -1.22 6.61 -18.54
C LEU A 229 -2.27 7.16 -19.50
N GLU A 230 -3.45 7.59 -19.02
CA GLU A 230 -4.43 8.33 -19.81
C GLU A 230 -3.91 9.74 -20.17
N TYR A 231 -2.89 10.25 -19.46
CA TYR A 231 -2.43 11.64 -19.57
C TYR A 231 -0.95 11.78 -19.96
N THR A 232 -0.14 10.75 -19.76
CA THR A 232 1.29 10.77 -20.11
C THR A 232 1.86 9.38 -20.32
N ASP A 233 2.81 9.25 -21.24
CA ASP A 233 3.63 8.06 -21.48
C ASP A 233 4.96 8.07 -20.70
N LYS A 234 5.21 9.12 -19.89
CA LYS A 234 6.44 9.31 -19.11
C LYS A 234 6.30 8.90 -17.65
N ALA A 235 5.26 8.16 -17.32
CA ALA A 235 5.00 7.69 -15.97
C ALA A 235 5.43 6.24 -15.76
N PHE A 236 5.66 5.90 -14.50
CA PHE A 236 5.85 4.55 -13.99
C PHE A 236 4.60 4.15 -13.21
N VAL A 237 3.89 3.15 -13.67
CA VAL A 237 2.68 2.66 -13.00
C VAL A 237 3.01 1.41 -12.20
N LEU A 238 2.73 1.47 -10.91
CA LEU A 238 2.83 0.34 -9.98
C LEU A 238 1.44 -0.22 -9.76
N ASN A 239 1.27 -1.50 -9.99
CA ASN A 239 -0.01 -2.16 -9.74
C ASN A 239 0.21 -3.65 -9.44
N GLY A 240 -0.86 -4.40 -9.19
CA GLY A 240 -0.72 -5.82 -8.89
C GLY A 240 -2.05 -6.49 -8.58
N PHE A 241 -1.92 -7.72 -8.10
CA PHE A 241 -3.05 -8.64 -7.92
C PHE A 241 -3.50 -8.72 -6.47
N SER A 242 -2.70 -8.19 -5.55
CA SER A 242 -2.89 -8.33 -4.10
C SER A 242 -4.24 -7.83 -3.62
N LYS A 243 -4.71 -6.69 -4.13
CA LYS A 243 -5.91 -6.01 -3.60
C LYS A 243 -7.14 -6.33 -4.42
N ARG A 244 -7.09 -6.11 -5.74
CA ARG A 244 -8.20 -6.38 -6.66
C ARG A 244 -8.67 -7.83 -6.63
N PHE A 245 -7.73 -8.79 -6.49
CA PHE A 245 -8.02 -10.23 -6.61
C PHE A 245 -7.75 -11.02 -5.32
N ALA A 246 -7.57 -10.34 -4.17
CA ALA A 246 -7.26 -10.97 -2.89
C ALA A 246 -6.04 -11.93 -2.94
N MET A 247 -5.04 -11.61 -3.77
CA MET A 247 -3.86 -12.46 -4.02
C MET A 247 -2.63 -12.01 -3.21
N THR A 248 -2.81 -11.53 -1.98
CA THR A 248 -1.73 -10.98 -1.15
C THR A 248 -0.60 -11.99 -0.94
N GLY A 249 -0.92 -13.23 -0.60
CA GLY A 249 0.04 -14.31 -0.33
C GLY A 249 0.75 -14.85 -1.58
N LEU A 250 0.18 -14.65 -2.78
CA LEU A 250 0.80 -15.11 -4.04
C LEU A 250 1.91 -14.20 -4.55
N ARG A 251 2.04 -13.00 -3.95
CA ARG A 251 3.11 -12.05 -4.26
C ARG A 251 3.26 -11.77 -5.75
N LEU A 252 2.21 -11.29 -6.40
CA LEU A 252 2.22 -10.96 -7.82
C LEU A 252 1.88 -9.47 -8.03
N GLY A 253 2.73 -8.77 -8.75
CA GLY A 253 2.56 -7.38 -9.14
C GLY A 253 3.19 -7.09 -10.48
N TYR A 254 3.11 -5.86 -10.92
CA TYR A 254 3.76 -5.41 -12.15
C TYR A 254 4.05 -3.92 -12.14
N LEU A 255 4.97 -3.54 -13.00
CA LEU A 255 5.38 -2.18 -13.32
C LEU A 255 5.17 -1.96 -14.81
N ILE A 256 4.49 -0.87 -15.17
CA ILE A 256 4.48 -0.36 -16.55
C ILE A 256 5.43 0.85 -16.59
N ALA A 257 6.33 0.89 -17.54
CA ALA A 257 7.36 1.90 -17.61
C ALA A 257 7.60 2.39 -19.06
N PRO A 258 8.17 3.59 -19.24
CA PRO A 258 8.56 4.08 -20.57
C PRO A 258 9.51 3.10 -21.28
N LYS A 259 9.32 2.90 -22.57
CA LYS A 259 10.10 1.95 -23.39
C LYS A 259 11.61 2.15 -23.29
N SER A 260 12.05 3.40 -23.19
CA SER A 260 13.47 3.76 -23.04
C SER A 260 14.10 3.22 -21.75
N CYS A 261 13.30 2.93 -20.72
CA CYS A 261 13.75 2.45 -19.41
C CYS A 261 13.84 0.92 -19.34
N MET A 262 13.21 0.20 -20.26
CA MET A 262 12.97 -1.24 -20.13
C MET A 262 14.25 -2.07 -20.04
N ARG A 263 15.29 -1.74 -20.81
CA ARG A 263 16.55 -2.49 -20.74
C ARG A 263 17.25 -2.33 -19.38
N SER A 264 17.20 -1.15 -18.79
CA SER A 264 17.77 -0.89 -17.45
C SER A 264 16.96 -1.58 -16.37
N LEU A 265 15.63 -1.52 -16.43
CA LEU A 265 14.73 -2.25 -15.52
C LEU A 265 14.93 -3.76 -15.61
N GLN A 266 15.11 -4.30 -16.82
CA GLN A 266 15.39 -5.72 -17.01
C GLN A 266 16.71 -6.13 -16.34
N LYS A 267 17.77 -5.30 -16.45
CA LYS A 267 19.03 -5.57 -15.75
C LYS A 267 18.84 -5.59 -14.23
N LEU A 268 18.11 -4.62 -13.67
CA LEU A 268 17.81 -4.60 -12.24
C LEU A 268 17.01 -5.83 -11.82
N GLN A 269 15.93 -6.16 -12.55
CA GLN A 269 15.11 -7.33 -12.27
C GLN A 269 15.91 -8.63 -12.31
N GLN A 270 16.75 -8.83 -13.33
CA GLN A 270 17.60 -10.03 -13.48
C GLN A 270 18.58 -10.22 -12.32
N ASN A 271 19.17 -9.12 -11.84
CA ASN A 271 20.21 -9.19 -10.82
C ASN A 271 19.66 -9.23 -9.40
N LEU A 272 18.49 -8.64 -9.14
CA LEU A 272 17.92 -8.53 -7.79
C LEU A 272 16.90 -9.62 -7.51
N PHE A 273 16.08 -9.99 -8.49
CA PHE A 273 14.90 -10.84 -8.29
C PHE A 273 14.81 -12.02 -9.24
N ILE A 274 15.59 -12.06 -10.32
CA ILE A 274 15.57 -13.06 -11.41
C ILE A 274 14.26 -12.96 -12.20
N CYS A 275 13.14 -13.42 -11.63
CA CYS A 275 11.79 -13.35 -12.17
C CYS A 275 10.75 -13.50 -11.06
N ALA A 276 9.49 -13.20 -11.35
CA ALA A 276 8.37 -13.52 -10.45
C ALA A 276 8.03 -15.02 -10.47
N SER A 277 7.29 -15.49 -9.46
CA SER A 277 6.83 -16.89 -9.37
C SER A 277 6.05 -17.32 -10.62
N SER A 278 6.49 -18.38 -11.27
CA SER A 278 5.82 -18.96 -12.44
C SER A 278 4.38 -19.38 -12.15
N ILE A 279 4.13 -19.98 -11.00
CA ILE A 279 2.79 -20.40 -10.56
C ILE A 279 1.90 -19.17 -10.33
N ALA A 280 2.40 -18.15 -9.64
CA ALA A 280 1.64 -16.93 -9.41
C ALA A 280 1.29 -16.21 -10.73
N GLN A 281 2.16 -16.26 -11.73
CA GLN A 281 1.90 -15.68 -13.04
C GLN A 281 0.75 -16.40 -13.78
N GLN A 282 0.68 -17.72 -13.73
CA GLN A 282 -0.45 -18.48 -14.29
C GLN A 282 -1.77 -18.17 -13.57
N ALA A 283 -1.72 -18.05 -12.25
CA ALA A 283 -2.85 -17.59 -11.44
C ALA A 283 -3.30 -16.16 -11.83
N GLY A 284 -2.35 -15.25 -12.08
CA GLY A 284 -2.62 -13.89 -12.53
C GLY A 284 -3.29 -13.80 -13.90
N ILE A 285 -2.90 -14.66 -14.83
CA ILE A 285 -3.57 -14.78 -16.15
C ILE A 285 -5.06 -15.17 -15.96
N ALA A 286 -5.33 -16.16 -15.13
CA ALA A 286 -6.70 -16.57 -14.83
C ALA A 286 -7.51 -15.46 -14.15
N ALA A 287 -6.89 -14.74 -13.20
CA ALA A 287 -7.53 -13.61 -12.52
C ALA A 287 -7.99 -12.54 -13.52
N LEU A 288 -7.11 -12.10 -14.44
CA LEU A 288 -7.44 -11.06 -15.43
C LEU A 288 -8.51 -11.48 -16.44
N ARG A 289 -8.63 -12.79 -16.71
CA ARG A 289 -9.58 -13.33 -17.69
C ARG A 289 -10.96 -13.64 -17.10
N GLN A 290 -11.04 -14.01 -15.83
CA GLN A 290 -12.20 -14.71 -15.31
C GLN A 290 -12.74 -14.18 -13.97
N ALA A 291 -11.99 -13.33 -13.23
CA ALA A 291 -12.37 -12.97 -11.87
C ALA A 291 -13.19 -11.67 -11.74
N ASP A 292 -13.65 -11.05 -12.84
CA ASP A 292 -14.36 -9.77 -12.77
C ASP A 292 -15.64 -9.83 -11.91
N SER A 293 -16.38 -10.96 -11.96
CA SER A 293 -17.57 -11.17 -11.11
C SER A 293 -17.23 -11.27 -9.62
N ASP A 294 -16.09 -11.88 -9.27
CA ASP A 294 -15.61 -11.97 -7.90
C ASP A 294 -15.19 -10.59 -7.38
N VAL A 295 -14.49 -9.83 -8.22
CA VAL A 295 -14.12 -8.44 -7.89
C VAL A 295 -15.35 -7.59 -7.62
N GLU A 296 -16.36 -7.66 -8.48
CA GLU A 296 -17.58 -6.87 -8.30
C GLU A 296 -18.34 -7.27 -7.02
N ARG A 297 -18.41 -8.58 -6.71
CA ARG A 297 -18.98 -9.06 -5.45
C ARG A 297 -18.22 -8.54 -4.24
N MET A 298 -16.87 -8.58 -4.26
CA MET A 298 -16.05 -8.03 -3.18
C MET A 298 -16.28 -6.52 -3.00
N LYS A 299 -16.35 -5.75 -4.08
CA LYS A 299 -16.64 -4.31 -4.04
C LYS A 299 -17.97 -4.01 -3.35
N GLN A 300 -19.03 -4.72 -3.72
CA GLN A 300 -20.36 -4.53 -3.11
C GLN A 300 -20.33 -4.78 -1.60
N ILE A 301 -19.66 -5.84 -1.16
CA ILE A 301 -19.51 -6.17 0.26
C ILE A 301 -18.65 -5.09 0.98
N TYR A 302 -17.55 -4.66 0.37
CA TYR A 302 -16.73 -3.59 0.97
C TYR A 302 -17.48 -2.26 1.05
N ASP A 303 -18.31 -1.90 0.06
CA ASP A 303 -19.09 -0.67 0.10
C ASP A 303 -20.16 -0.69 1.22
N GLU A 304 -20.80 -1.84 1.46
CA GLU A 304 -21.71 -2.03 2.60
C GLU A 304 -20.97 -1.82 3.92
N ARG A 305 -19.81 -2.47 4.10
CA ARG A 305 -18.99 -2.35 5.31
C ARG A 305 -18.46 -0.94 5.50
N ARG A 306 -18.03 -0.25 4.42
CA ARG A 306 -17.60 1.14 4.41
C ARG A 306 -18.68 2.05 4.98
N ARG A 307 -19.88 1.98 4.43
CA ARG A 307 -21.01 2.81 4.87
C ARG A 307 -21.38 2.56 6.32
N TYR A 308 -21.42 1.30 6.72
CA TYR A 308 -21.69 0.95 8.10
C TYR A 308 -20.62 1.53 9.05
N MET A 309 -19.34 1.32 8.75
CA MET A 309 -18.25 1.80 9.59
C MET A 309 -18.20 3.33 9.67
N ILE A 310 -18.43 4.05 8.57
CA ILE A 310 -18.53 5.52 8.55
C ILE A 310 -19.61 6.01 9.52
N SER A 311 -20.83 5.44 9.46
CA SER A 311 -21.92 5.82 10.34
C SER A 311 -21.55 5.62 11.79
N ARG A 312 -21.03 4.44 12.14
CA ARG A 312 -20.66 4.08 13.52
C ARG A 312 -19.53 4.95 14.08
N LEU A 313 -18.50 5.23 13.28
CA LEU A 313 -17.40 6.10 13.71
C LEU A 313 -17.87 7.51 14.00
N ARG A 314 -18.76 8.07 13.16
CA ARG A 314 -19.37 9.38 13.40
C ARG A 314 -20.23 9.41 14.67
N GLU A 315 -21.02 8.38 14.92
CA GLU A 315 -21.83 8.24 16.15
C GLU A 315 -20.95 8.24 17.40
N MET A 316 -19.77 7.63 17.35
CA MET A 316 -18.78 7.63 18.44
C MET A 316 -18.05 8.98 18.59
N GLY A 317 -18.15 9.86 17.63
CA GLY A 317 -17.55 11.20 17.64
C GLY A 317 -16.21 11.33 16.94
N PHE A 318 -15.81 10.34 16.14
CA PHE A 318 -14.71 10.52 15.19
C PHE A 318 -15.19 11.42 14.04
N GLU A 319 -14.34 12.36 13.63
CA GLU A 319 -14.62 13.14 12.44
C GLU A 319 -13.99 12.46 11.20
N ILE A 320 -14.76 12.30 10.14
CA ILE A 320 -14.31 11.77 8.88
C ILE A 320 -14.28 12.93 7.89
N LYS A 321 -13.11 13.55 7.74
CA LYS A 321 -12.89 14.72 6.86
C LYS A 321 -13.15 14.37 5.40
N VAL A 322 -12.85 13.14 5.02
CA VAL A 322 -13.01 12.63 3.67
C VAL A 322 -13.64 11.26 3.71
N GLU A 323 -14.76 11.09 3.03
CA GLU A 323 -15.33 9.77 2.82
C GLU A 323 -14.52 9.02 1.76
N PRO A 324 -14.01 7.82 2.09
CA PRO A 324 -13.22 7.05 1.15
C PRO A 324 -14.05 6.63 -0.06
N GLN A 325 -13.52 6.89 -1.26
CA GLN A 325 -14.15 6.50 -2.53
C GLN A 325 -13.65 5.15 -3.04
N GLY A 326 -12.56 4.66 -2.45
CA GLY A 326 -11.95 3.38 -2.82
C GLY A 326 -11.06 2.81 -1.72
N ALA A 327 -10.27 1.78 -2.04
CA ALA A 327 -9.51 0.96 -1.10
C ALA A 327 -10.43 0.27 -0.08
N PHE A 328 -9.97 0.04 1.15
CA PHE A 328 -10.79 -0.51 2.24
C PHE A 328 -10.41 0.11 3.59
N TYR A 329 -10.17 1.43 3.59
CA TYR A 329 -9.74 2.19 4.76
C TYR A 329 -10.64 3.39 5.03
N ILE A 330 -10.75 3.73 6.31
CA ILE A 330 -11.26 5.02 6.78
C ILE A 330 -10.16 5.67 7.61
N PHE A 331 -9.80 6.90 7.26
CA PHE A 331 -8.86 7.73 8.00
C PHE A 331 -9.66 8.72 8.83
N ALA A 332 -9.77 8.41 10.12
CA ALA A 332 -10.65 9.11 11.05
C ALA A 332 -9.85 10.05 11.96
N ASP A 333 -10.32 11.28 12.11
CA ASP A 333 -9.78 12.26 13.04
C ASP A 333 -10.14 11.84 14.48
N ALA A 334 -9.13 11.59 15.29
CA ALA A 334 -9.22 11.15 16.67
C ALA A 334 -8.80 12.24 17.66
N ARG A 335 -8.57 13.50 17.22
CA ARG A 335 -8.10 14.61 18.05
C ARG A 335 -9.04 14.97 19.22
N LYS A 336 -10.31 14.58 19.12
CA LYS A 336 -11.24 14.63 20.26
C LYS A 336 -10.79 13.73 21.42
N PHE A 337 -10.11 12.64 21.15
CA PHE A 337 -9.77 11.60 22.11
C PHE A 337 -8.29 11.59 22.50
N THR A 338 -7.42 12.05 21.58
CA THR A 338 -5.98 11.98 21.79
C THR A 338 -5.21 13.03 21.00
N THR A 339 -4.02 13.35 21.49
CA THR A 339 -2.98 14.10 20.75
C THR A 339 -1.77 13.22 20.40
N ASP A 340 -1.84 11.91 20.72
CA ASP A 340 -0.80 10.91 20.49
C ASP A 340 -1.48 9.66 19.89
N SER A 341 -1.48 9.57 18.56
CA SER A 341 -2.16 8.49 17.85
C SER A 341 -1.50 7.13 18.09
N TYR A 342 -0.18 7.10 18.32
CA TYR A 342 0.55 5.87 18.63
C TYR A 342 0.05 5.28 19.94
N ARG A 343 0.12 6.05 21.01
CA ARG A 343 -0.34 5.62 22.32
C ARG A 343 -1.82 5.23 22.30
N PHE A 344 -2.65 6.02 21.63
CA PHE A 344 -4.09 5.74 21.54
C PHE A 344 -4.38 4.41 20.86
N ALA A 345 -3.69 4.08 19.75
CA ALA A 345 -3.88 2.81 19.07
C ALA A 345 -3.52 1.60 19.97
N PHE A 346 -2.43 1.70 20.73
CA PHE A 346 -2.03 0.65 21.67
C PHE A 346 -2.96 0.59 22.89
N ASP A 347 -3.43 1.74 23.40
CA ASP A 347 -4.41 1.77 24.50
C ASP A 347 -5.74 1.10 24.08
N VAL A 348 -6.21 1.34 22.84
CA VAL A 348 -7.37 0.65 22.27
C VAL A 348 -7.11 -0.86 22.14
N LEU A 349 -5.95 -1.27 21.68
CA LEU A 349 -5.59 -2.69 21.57
C LEU A 349 -5.59 -3.38 22.93
N GLU A 350 -4.94 -2.78 23.93
CA GLU A 350 -4.81 -3.38 25.28
C GLU A 350 -6.12 -3.42 26.07
N ASN A 351 -7.00 -2.41 25.89
CA ASN A 351 -8.17 -2.25 26.75
C ASN A 351 -9.51 -2.56 26.06
N ALA A 352 -9.56 -2.45 24.73
CA ALA A 352 -10.74 -2.82 23.94
C ALA A 352 -10.52 -4.11 23.15
N HIS A 353 -9.27 -4.59 23.05
CA HIS A 353 -8.86 -5.74 22.26
C HIS A 353 -9.23 -5.59 20.77
N VAL A 354 -8.99 -4.40 20.24
CA VAL A 354 -9.20 -4.08 18.84
C VAL A 354 -7.95 -3.42 18.27
N GLY A 355 -7.39 -4.01 17.23
CA GLY A 355 -6.27 -3.41 16.48
C GLY A 355 -6.77 -2.27 15.57
N ILE A 356 -6.12 -1.12 15.62
CA ILE A 356 -6.28 0.00 14.69
C ILE A 356 -4.90 0.56 14.35
N THR A 357 -4.77 1.22 13.19
CA THR A 357 -3.46 1.78 12.81
C THR A 357 -3.35 3.24 13.27
N PRO A 358 -2.30 3.62 14.01
CA PRO A 358 -2.09 5.02 14.38
C PRO A 358 -1.77 5.87 13.15
N GLY A 359 -2.28 7.10 13.13
CA GLY A 359 -2.09 8.00 11.99
C GLY A 359 -0.65 8.42 11.76
N ILE A 360 0.16 8.49 12.82
CA ILE A 360 1.59 8.80 12.73
C ILE A 360 2.38 7.80 11.84
N ASP A 361 1.88 6.56 11.66
CA ASP A 361 2.46 5.58 10.75
C ASP A 361 2.52 6.11 9.30
N PHE A 362 1.57 6.96 8.92
CA PHE A 362 1.48 7.56 7.59
C PHE A 362 2.26 8.87 7.46
N GLY A 363 3.07 9.22 8.47
CA GLY A 363 3.85 10.45 8.54
C GLY A 363 3.27 11.47 9.52
N THR A 364 4.02 12.55 9.73
CA THR A 364 3.65 13.59 10.71
C THR A 364 2.33 14.29 10.41
N GLY A 365 1.91 14.35 9.14
CA GLY A 365 0.60 14.87 8.74
C GLY A 365 -0.58 13.96 9.10
N GLY A 366 -0.31 12.73 9.52
CA GLY A 366 -1.30 11.79 10.01
C GLY A 366 -1.49 11.82 11.53
N GLU A 367 -0.67 12.59 12.27
CA GLU A 367 -0.81 12.66 13.73
C GLU A 367 -2.17 13.22 14.13
N GLY A 368 -2.77 12.63 15.16
CA GLY A 368 -4.13 12.92 15.59
C GLY A 368 -5.22 12.17 14.80
N TYR A 369 -4.84 11.38 13.80
CA TYR A 369 -5.73 10.48 13.08
C TYR A 369 -5.49 9.01 13.45
N VAL A 370 -6.46 8.17 13.11
CA VAL A 370 -6.31 6.70 13.13
C VAL A 370 -6.92 6.12 11.84
N ARG A 371 -6.32 5.04 11.33
CA ARG A 371 -6.86 4.33 10.18
C ARG A 371 -7.58 3.07 10.63
N PHE A 372 -8.80 2.90 10.18
CA PHE A 372 -9.57 1.66 10.30
C PHE A 372 -9.59 0.94 8.95
N SER A 373 -9.43 -0.38 8.97
CA SER A 373 -9.67 -1.25 7.82
C SER A 373 -11.05 -1.88 7.93
N TYR A 374 -11.85 -1.81 6.87
CA TYR A 374 -13.09 -2.56 6.78
C TYR A 374 -12.96 -3.86 5.98
N ALA A 375 -11.73 -4.33 5.77
CA ALA A 375 -11.43 -5.64 5.24
C ALA A 375 -11.53 -6.71 6.36
N ASN A 376 -12.72 -6.89 6.88
CA ASN A 376 -13.10 -7.91 7.86
C ASN A 376 -14.61 -8.16 7.77
N SER A 377 -15.15 -9.23 8.37
CA SER A 377 -16.58 -9.50 8.38
C SER A 377 -17.37 -8.34 9.01
N LEU A 378 -18.60 -8.12 8.55
CA LEU A 378 -19.47 -7.09 9.13
C LEU A 378 -19.74 -7.35 10.63
N GLU A 379 -19.77 -8.62 11.04
CA GLU A 379 -19.92 -9.02 12.43
C GLU A 379 -18.70 -8.60 13.26
N SER A 380 -17.48 -8.91 12.80
CA SER A 380 -16.25 -8.48 13.47
C SER A 380 -16.13 -6.95 13.53
N ILE A 381 -16.50 -6.25 12.43
CA ILE A 381 -16.50 -4.79 12.41
C ILE A 381 -17.45 -4.23 13.45
N ARG A 382 -18.68 -4.79 13.56
CA ARG A 382 -19.68 -4.36 14.55
C ARG A 382 -19.16 -4.54 15.95
N GLU A 383 -18.70 -5.73 16.27
CA GLU A 383 -18.17 -6.06 17.60
C GLU A 383 -16.96 -5.18 17.94
N GLY A 384 -16.01 -5.00 17.02
CA GLY A 384 -14.84 -4.15 17.25
C GLY A 384 -15.22 -2.70 17.54
N LEU A 385 -16.15 -2.14 16.79
CA LEU A 385 -16.63 -0.77 17.01
C LEU A 385 -17.42 -0.64 18.32
N ASP A 386 -18.19 -1.64 18.72
CA ASP A 386 -18.90 -1.66 20.01
C ASP A 386 -17.90 -1.71 21.19
N ARG A 387 -16.83 -2.50 21.10
CA ARG A 387 -15.76 -2.53 22.10
C ARG A 387 -15.04 -1.18 22.22
N ILE A 388 -14.71 -0.54 21.09
CA ILE A 388 -14.12 0.80 21.09
C ILE A 388 -15.07 1.81 21.72
N SER A 389 -16.36 1.80 21.37
CA SER A 389 -17.37 2.69 21.95
C SER A 389 -17.45 2.56 23.49
N GLN A 390 -17.45 1.32 24.00
CA GLN A 390 -17.45 1.06 25.44
C GLN A 390 -16.15 1.55 26.10
N TYR A 391 -15.00 1.37 25.45
CA TYR A 391 -13.72 1.87 25.94
C TYR A 391 -13.72 3.39 26.04
N LEU A 392 -14.13 4.11 24.98
CA LEU A 392 -14.21 5.57 24.96
C LEU A 392 -15.14 6.11 26.06
N SER A 393 -16.31 5.48 26.23
CA SER A 393 -17.26 5.86 27.31
C SER A 393 -16.65 5.68 28.71
N ARG A 394 -15.85 4.63 28.94
CA ARG A 394 -15.13 4.43 30.22
C ARG A 394 -14.04 5.48 30.46
N CYS A 395 -13.47 6.03 29.38
CA CYS A 395 -12.49 7.11 29.44
C CYS A 395 -13.13 8.50 29.60
N GLY A 396 -14.47 8.60 29.58
CA GLY A 396 -15.21 9.87 29.78
C GLY A 396 -15.43 10.67 28.49
N PHE A 397 -15.37 10.02 27.34
CA PHE A 397 -15.65 10.62 26.04
C PHE A 397 -17.07 10.36 25.53
#